data_180ecf8eadb5973723b1ff4a12328b94
#
_entry.id   180ecf8eadb5973723b1ff4a12328b94
#
_cell.length_a   1.000
_cell.length_b   1.000
_cell.length_c   1.000
_cell.angle_alpha   90.00
_cell.angle_beta   90.00
_cell.angle_gamma   90.00
#
_symmetry.space_group_name_H-M   'P 1'
#
loop_
_entity.id
_entity.type
_entity.pdbx_description
1 polymer ?
#
loop_
_entity_poly.entity_id
_entity_poly.type
_entity_poly.pdbx_seq_one_letter_code
_entity_poly.pdbx_strand_id
1 'polypeptide(L)'
;MSKIEINNVYKIFGNNPKSVLNLVKEGATKDEILEKTGHTVGLDNVSLKIEEGETFVCMGLSGSGKSTLIRHLNRLIDPTDGEILVEGTNVMSLDKDKLIDFRRHKMSMVFQRFGLFPHKTVIQNVGYGLEMQGKSEEERNKISMEKIDAVG
;
A
#
# COMPACT_ATOMS: atom_id res chain seq x y z
N MET A 1 5.10 7.97 18.96
CA MET A 1 4.89 8.81 17.75
C MET A 1 4.24 7.96 16.70
N SER A 2 3.15 8.43 16.13
CA SER A 2 2.45 7.65 15.09
C SER A 2 3.35 7.42 13.89
N LYS A 3 3.49 6.16 13.48
CA LYS A 3 4.30 5.75 12.33
C LYS A 3 3.50 5.90 11.03
N ILE A 4 2.22 5.55 11.09
CA ILE A 4 1.28 5.66 9.96
C ILE A 4 -0.02 6.26 10.47
N GLU A 5 -0.55 7.25 9.75
CA GLU A 5 -1.88 7.81 9.98
C GLU A 5 -2.68 7.77 8.70
N ILE A 6 -3.88 7.26 8.78
CA ILE A 6 -4.87 7.26 7.70
C ILE A 6 -6.03 8.12 8.18
N ASN A 7 -6.36 9.15 7.43
CA ASN A 7 -7.36 10.13 7.81
C ASN A 7 -8.46 10.22 6.75
N ASN A 8 -9.65 9.76 7.10
CA ASN A 8 -10.87 9.82 6.29
C ASN A 8 -10.67 9.36 4.84
N VAL A 9 -10.01 8.21 4.65
CA VAL A 9 -9.70 7.69 3.33
C VAL A 9 -10.91 7.03 2.70
N TYR A 10 -11.23 7.49 1.49
CA TYR A 10 -12.23 6.91 0.60
C TYR A 10 -11.59 6.34 -0.64
N LYS A 11 -12.05 5.17 -1.09
CA LYS A 11 -11.69 4.63 -2.40
C LYS A 11 -12.92 4.17 -3.15
N ILE A 12 -13.16 4.80 -4.28
CA ILE A 12 -14.23 4.47 -5.21
C ILE A 12 -13.58 4.06 -6.52
N PHE A 13 -13.99 2.93 -7.08
CA PHE A 13 -13.57 2.44 -8.38
C PHE A 13 -14.65 2.74 -9.42
N GLY A 14 -14.24 3.15 -10.61
CA GLY A 14 -15.12 3.52 -11.71
C GLY A 14 -14.60 4.75 -12.45
N ASN A 15 -15.32 5.17 -13.46
CA ASN A 15 -14.98 6.38 -14.22
C ASN A 15 -15.35 7.62 -13.40
N ASN A 16 -14.42 8.61 -13.29
CA ASN A 16 -14.64 9.83 -12.52
C ASN A 16 -15.15 9.56 -11.08
N PRO A 17 -14.40 8.85 -10.22
CA PRO A 17 -14.89 8.39 -8.92
C PRO A 17 -15.28 9.54 -7.96
N LYS A 18 -14.74 10.74 -8.18
CA LYS A 18 -15.10 11.92 -7.39
C LYS A 18 -16.54 12.37 -7.59
N SER A 19 -17.18 12.03 -8.72
CA SER A 19 -18.56 12.42 -9.01
C SER A 19 -19.59 11.80 -8.08
N VAL A 20 -19.26 10.64 -7.47
CA VAL A 20 -20.15 9.93 -6.56
C VAL A 20 -19.71 10.02 -5.09
N LEU A 21 -18.60 10.72 -4.82
CA LEU A 21 -18.04 10.82 -3.46
C LEU A 21 -19.04 11.43 -2.46
N ASN A 22 -19.79 12.45 -2.86
CA ASN A 22 -20.79 13.08 -2.00
C ASN A 22 -21.90 12.10 -1.61
N LEU A 23 -22.38 11.28 -2.54
CA LEU A 23 -23.38 10.25 -2.25
C LEU A 23 -22.88 9.25 -1.20
N VAL A 24 -21.61 8.85 -1.29
CA VAL A 24 -20.99 7.98 -0.28
C VAL A 24 -20.88 8.68 1.07
N LYS A 25 -20.47 9.95 1.10
CA LYS A 25 -20.39 10.77 2.33
C LYS A 25 -21.74 11.02 2.98
N GLU A 26 -22.81 11.05 2.20
CA GLU A 26 -24.21 11.19 2.65
C GLU A 26 -24.79 9.87 3.14
N GLY A 27 -24.05 8.75 3.06
CA GLY A 27 -24.42 7.46 3.63
C GLY A 27 -25.11 6.50 2.66
N ALA A 28 -25.03 6.74 1.35
CA ALA A 28 -25.50 5.76 0.36
C ALA A 28 -24.73 4.45 0.50
N THR A 29 -25.45 3.33 0.48
CA THR A 29 -24.86 2.00 0.60
C THR A 29 -24.02 1.62 -0.63
N LYS A 30 -23.12 0.66 -0.49
CA LYS A 30 -22.30 0.14 -1.61
C LYS A 30 -23.15 -0.38 -2.76
N ASP A 31 -24.25 -1.04 -2.45
CA ASP A 31 -25.17 -1.61 -3.42
C ASP A 31 -25.92 -0.50 -4.16
N GLU A 32 -26.42 0.50 -3.46
CA GLU A 32 -27.08 1.66 -4.07
C GLU A 32 -26.12 2.45 -5.01
N ILE A 33 -24.85 2.62 -4.60
CA ILE A 33 -23.84 3.27 -5.44
C ILE A 33 -23.60 2.44 -6.70
N LEU A 34 -23.44 1.12 -6.55
CA LEU A 34 -23.21 0.23 -7.69
C LEU A 34 -24.40 0.24 -8.66
N GLU A 35 -25.63 0.08 -8.16
CA GLU A 35 -26.84 0.04 -8.99
C GLU A 35 -27.12 1.35 -9.70
N LYS A 36 -26.99 2.48 -9.00
CA LYS A 36 -27.31 3.81 -9.55
C LYS A 36 -26.25 4.38 -10.46
N THR A 37 -24.97 4.04 -10.22
CA THR A 37 -23.84 4.74 -10.85
C THR A 37 -22.82 3.83 -11.52
N GLY A 38 -22.87 2.52 -11.30
CA GLY A 38 -21.89 1.56 -11.78
C GLY A 38 -20.53 1.63 -11.07
N HIS A 39 -20.41 2.39 -9.97
CA HIS A 39 -19.19 2.51 -9.19
C HIS A 39 -19.14 1.50 -8.06
N THR A 40 -17.92 1.09 -7.67
CA THR A 40 -17.71 0.19 -6.54
C THR A 40 -16.97 0.91 -5.41
N VAL A 41 -17.56 0.93 -4.22
CA VAL A 41 -16.93 1.51 -3.03
C VAL A 41 -15.98 0.49 -2.40
N GLY A 42 -14.67 0.74 -2.51
CA GLY A 42 -13.62 -0.10 -1.93
C GLY A 42 -13.27 0.24 -0.49
N LEU A 43 -13.18 1.52 -0.16
CA LEU A 43 -12.99 2.05 1.20
C LEU A 43 -13.97 3.20 1.41
N ASP A 44 -14.52 3.24 2.62
CA ASP A 44 -15.51 4.23 3.05
C ASP A 44 -15.08 4.80 4.40
N ASN A 45 -14.62 6.06 4.38
CA ASN A 45 -14.26 6.83 5.57
C ASN A 45 -13.31 6.11 6.55
N VAL A 46 -12.26 5.50 6.03
CA VAL A 46 -11.32 4.76 6.89
C VAL A 46 -10.35 5.70 7.56
N SER A 47 -10.31 5.63 8.89
CA SER A 47 -9.33 6.35 9.72
C SER A 47 -8.71 5.40 10.73
N LEU A 48 -7.38 5.40 10.84
CA LEU A 48 -6.64 4.61 11.83
C LEU A 48 -5.22 5.17 12.02
N LYS A 49 -4.61 4.80 13.14
CA LYS A 49 -3.21 5.13 13.44
C LYS A 49 -2.47 3.87 13.81
N ILE A 50 -1.20 3.77 13.41
CA ILE A 50 -0.29 2.69 13.75
C ILE A 50 0.95 3.33 14.38
N GLU A 51 1.28 2.92 15.59
CA GLU A 51 2.43 3.44 16.30
C GLU A 51 3.74 2.76 15.85
N GLU A 52 4.85 3.38 16.17
CA GLU A 52 6.16 2.79 15.87
C GLU A 52 6.36 1.50 16.68
N GLY A 53 6.85 0.44 16.00
CA GLY A 53 7.03 -0.89 16.59
C GLY A 53 5.75 -1.71 16.77
N GLU A 54 4.58 -1.16 16.40
CA GLU A 54 3.31 -1.86 16.51
C GLU A 54 3.13 -2.90 15.39
N THR A 55 2.58 -4.05 15.76
CA THR A 55 2.03 -5.02 14.79
C THR A 55 0.52 -4.82 14.69
N PHE A 56 0.08 -4.15 13.63
CA PHE A 56 -1.33 -3.92 13.38
C PHE A 56 -1.93 -4.99 12.47
N VAL A 57 -3.03 -5.62 12.92
CA VAL A 57 -3.71 -6.71 12.17
C VAL A 57 -5.05 -6.22 11.64
N CYS A 58 -5.21 -6.23 10.30
CA CYS A 58 -6.46 -5.91 9.62
C CYS A 58 -7.17 -7.20 9.21
N MET A 59 -8.31 -7.51 9.83
CA MET A 59 -9.12 -8.69 9.56
C MET A 59 -10.47 -8.32 8.95
N GLY A 60 -11.08 -9.26 8.23
CA GLY A 60 -12.39 -9.12 7.63
C GLY A 60 -12.63 -10.11 6.49
N LEU A 61 -13.84 -10.19 6.00
CA LEU A 61 -14.26 -11.10 4.94
C LEU A 61 -13.56 -10.78 3.60
N SER A 62 -13.62 -11.71 2.64
CA SER A 62 -13.19 -11.46 1.26
C SER A 62 -13.98 -10.27 0.69
N GLY A 63 -13.30 -9.39 -0.05
CA GLY A 63 -13.95 -8.20 -0.62
C GLY A 63 -14.13 -7.01 0.33
N SER A 64 -13.78 -7.12 1.64
CA SER A 64 -13.97 -6.03 2.61
C SER A 64 -13.00 -4.84 2.48
N GLY A 65 -12.12 -4.83 1.48
CA GLY A 65 -11.22 -3.70 1.23
C GLY A 65 -9.81 -3.80 1.85
N LYS A 66 -9.48 -4.87 2.60
CA LYS A 66 -8.16 -5.03 3.27
C LYS A 66 -6.96 -4.84 2.33
N SER A 67 -6.95 -5.56 1.21
CA SER A 67 -5.86 -5.45 0.23
C SER A 67 -5.84 -4.08 -0.46
N THR A 68 -7.00 -3.45 -0.58
CA THR A 68 -7.14 -2.08 -1.09
C THR A 68 -6.48 -1.11 -0.11
N LEU A 69 -6.79 -1.21 1.19
CA LEU A 69 -6.20 -0.37 2.24
C LEU A 69 -4.67 -0.46 2.25
N ILE A 70 -4.11 -1.67 2.29
CA ILE A 70 -2.66 -1.88 2.29
C ILE A 70 -1.99 -1.27 1.05
N ARG A 71 -2.61 -1.37 -0.12
CA ARG A 71 -2.07 -0.79 -1.36
C ARG A 71 -2.08 0.74 -1.39
N HIS A 72 -2.85 1.38 -0.55
CA HIS A 72 -2.82 2.84 -0.40
C HIS A 72 -1.60 3.31 0.39
N LEU A 73 -1.10 2.52 1.36
CA LEU A 73 0.03 2.91 2.22
C LEU A 73 1.31 3.17 1.43
N ASN A 74 1.57 2.38 0.39
CA ASN A 74 2.70 2.57 -0.53
C ASN A 74 2.30 3.23 -1.85
N ARG A 75 1.08 3.78 -1.90
CA ARG A 75 0.52 4.48 -3.06
C ARG A 75 0.59 3.67 -4.36
N LEU A 76 0.36 2.35 -4.28
CA LEU A 76 0.09 1.53 -5.47
C LEU A 76 -1.29 1.83 -6.04
N ILE A 77 -2.18 2.34 -5.20
CA ILE A 77 -3.51 2.83 -5.56
C ILE A 77 -3.67 4.20 -4.88
N ASP A 78 -4.07 5.21 -5.63
CA ASP A 78 -4.41 6.52 -5.08
C ASP A 78 -5.83 6.49 -4.47
N PRO A 79 -6.06 7.07 -3.29
CA PRO A 79 -7.40 7.25 -2.73
C PRO A 79 -8.23 8.19 -3.60
N THR A 80 -9.55 8.10 -3.48
CA THR A 80 -10.47 9.07 -4.09
C THR A 80 -10.49 10.37 -3.29
N ASP A 81 -10.39 10.25 -1.95
CA ASP A 81 -10.32 11.35 -1.01
C ASP A 81 -9.66 10.87 0.30
N GLY A 82 -9.25 11.83 1.14
CA GLY A 82 -8.58 11.56 2.40
C GLY A 82 -7.05 11.67 2.31
N GLU A 83 -6.39 11.38 3.42
CA GLU A 83 -4.96 11.62 3.60
C GLU A 83 -4.28 10.39 4.21
N ILE A 84 -3.03 10.16 3.81
CA ILE A 84 -2.18 9.11 4.37
C ILE A 84 -0.83 9.72 4.72
N LEU A 85 -0.49 9.69 5.99
CA LEU A 85 0.78 10.16 6.52
C LEU A 85 1.64 8.96 6.92
N VAL A 86 2.89 8.96 6.51
CA VAL A 86 3.91 8.01 6.98
C VAL A 86 5.07 8.81 7.55
N GLU A 87 5.35 8.62 8.81
CA GLU A 87 6.35 9.44 9.56
C GLU A 87 6.11 10.95 9.36
N GLY A 88 4.84 11.39 9.41
CA GLY A 88 4.44 12.77 9.20
C GLY A 88 4.46 13.26 7.75
N THR A 89 4.93 12.45 6.80
CA THR A 89 4.96 12.81 5.39
C THR A 89 3.68 12.38 4.70
N ASN A 90 2.95 13.30 4.09
CA ASN A 90 1.79 12.96 3.28
C ASN A 90 2.23 12.27 1.98
N VAL A 91 1.92 10.98 1.87
CA VAL A 91 2.32 10.16 0.72
C VAL A 91 1.70 10.65 -0.58
N MET A 92 0.52 11.29 -0.51
CA MET A 92 -0.18 11.81 -1.68
C MET A 92 0.48 13.06 -2.27
N SER A 93 1.24 13.81 -1.47
CA SER A 93 1.96 15.01 -1.92
C SER A 93 3.31 14.71 -2.60
N LEU A 94 3.77 13.46 -2.54
CA LEU A 94 5.05 13.07 -3.13
C LEU A 94 4.98 13.13 -4.66
N ASP A 95 5.96 13.77 -5.27
CA ASP A 95 6.21 13.69 -6.71
C ASP A 95 6.76 12.29 -7.07
N LYS A 96 6.96 12.03 -8.36
CA LYS A 96 7.38 10.72 -8.86
C LYS A 96 8.72 10.25 -8.26
N ASP A 97 9.69 11.13 -8.17
CA ASP A 97 11.04 10.76 -7.71
C ASP A 97 11.05 10.51 -6.20
N LYS A 98 10.40 11.36 -5.43
CA LYS A 98 10.21 11.17 -3.99
C LYS A 98 9.38 9.93 -3.66
N LEU A 99 8.38 9.60 -4.48
CA LEU A 99 7.60 8.37 -4.31
C LEU A 99 8.44 7.12 -4.58
N ILE A 100 9.33 7.15 -5.56
CA ILE A 100 10.28 6.06 -5.82
C ILE A 100 11.22 5.90 -4.63
N ASP A 101 11.78 6.99 -4.12
CA ASP A 101 12.67 6.97 -2.95
C ASP A 101 11.95 6.48 -1.68
N PHE A 102 10.74 6.96 -1.43
CA PHE A 102 9.87 6.49 -0.35
C PHE A 102 9.65 4.97 -0.39
N ARG A 103 9.33 4.41 -1.56
CA ARG A 103 9.14 2.97 -1.74
C ARG A 103 10.45 2.18 -1.55
N ARG A 104 11.60 2.76 -1.89
CA ARG A 104 12.91 2.12 -1.73
C ARG A 104 13.35 2.00 -0.27
N HIS A 105 13.02 2.99 0.55
CA HIS A 105 13.63 3.15 1.87
C HIS A 105 12.65 3.10 3.04
N LYS A 106 11.35 3.37 2.81
CA LYS A 106 10.37 3.51 3.88
C LYS A 106 9.33 2.40 3.93
N MET A 107 9.01 1.77 2.81
CA MET A 107 7.93 0.80 2.72
C MET A 107 8.34 -0.43 1.94
N SER A 108 8.00 -1.60 2.47
CA SER A 108 8.08 -2.86 1.73
C SER A 108 6.73 -3.56 1.75
N MET A 109 6.49 -4.44 0.79
CA MET A 109 5.26 -5.18 0.70
C MET A 109 5.52 -6.65 0.38
N VAL A 110 4.91 -7.54 1.17
CA VAL A 110 4.85 -8.96 0.88
C VAL A 110 3.54 -9.24 0.16
N PHE A 111 3.62 -9.83 -1.03
CA PHE A 111 2.45 -10.15 -1.85
C PHE A 111 1.90 -11.54 -1.53
N GLN A 112 0.59 -11.73 -1.66
CA GLN A 112 -0.07 -13.04 -1.46
C GLN A 112 0.38 -14.09 -2.49
N ARG A 113 0.75 -13.66 -3.70
CA ARG A 113 1.33 -14.51 -4.74
C ARG A 113 2.81 -14.16 -4.84
N PHE A 114 3.62 -15.13 -5.11
CA PHE A 114 5.08 -15.19 -4.96
C PHE A 114 5.85 -13.90 -5.24
N GLY A 115 5.45 -13.05 -6.17
CA GLY A 115 6.14 -11.78 -6.47
C GLY A 115 7.59 -11.97 -6.90
N LEU A 116 7.96 -13.16 -7.39
CA LEU A 116 9.31 -13.50 -7.80
C LEU A 116 9.50 -13.22 -9.29
N PHE A 117 10.69 -12.80 -9.65
CA PHE A 117 11.13 -12.69 -11.03
C PHE A 117 11.58 -14.06 -11.53
N PRO A 118 10.86 -14.70 -12.48
CA PRO A 118 11.16 -16.08 -12.91
C PRO A 118 12.50 -16.20 -13.65
N HIS A 119 13.03 -15.11 -14.16
CA HIS A 119 14.33 -15.04 -14.85
C HIS A 119 15.51 -14.74 -13.92
N LYS A 120 15.27 -14.53 -12.62
CA LYS A 120 16.30 -14.26 -11.61
C LYS A 120 16.48 -15.50 -10.71
N THR A 121 17.70 -15.71 -10.25
CA THR A 121 18.01 -16.73 -9.24
C THR A 121 17.41 -16.38 -7.88
N VAL A 122 17.42 -17.32 -6.93
CA VAL A 122 16.93 -17.06 -5.56
C VAL A 122 17.66 -15.89 -4.93
N ILE A 123 18.99 -15.90 -4.94
CA ILE A 123 19.80 -14.82 -4.35
C ILE A 123 19.55 -13.46 -5.02
N GLN A 124 19.33 -13.46 -6.34
CA GLN A 124 18.99 -12.23 -7.08
C GLN A 124 17.58 -11.71 -6.75
N ASN A 125 16.63 -12.60 -6.51
CA ASN A 125 15.28 -12.22 -6.06
C ASN A 125 15.33 -11.63 -4.64
N VAL A 126 16.03 -12.26 -3.71
CA VAL A 126 16.21 -11.76 -2.34
C VAL A 126 16.95 -10.43 -2.34
N GLY A 127 17.99 -10.29 -3.15
CA GLY A 127 18.80 -9.07 -3.26
C GLY A 127 18.18 -7.95 -4.09
N TYR A 128 17.00 -8.15 -4.71
CA TYR A 128 16.43 -7.17 -5.64
C TYR A 128 16.14 -5.81 -4.99
N GLY A 129 15.62 -5.81 -3.78
CA GLY A 129 15.38 -4.56 -3.04
C GLY A 129 16.68 -3.77 -2.79
N LEU A 130 17.76 -4.46 -2.48
CA LEU A 130 19.08 -3.85 -2.30
C LEU A 130 19.68 -3.34 -3.62
N GLU A 131 19.39 -4.04 -4.73
CA GLU A 131 19.73 -3.59 -6.09
C GLU A 131 19.06 -2.24 -6.39
N MET A 132 17.77 -2.10 -6.08
CA MET A 132 17.02 -0.86 -6.26
C MET A 132 17.52 0.28 -5.34
N GLN A 133 18.14 -0.04 -4.22
CA GLN A 133 18.79 0.91 -3.32
C GLN A 133 20.22 1.31 -3.79
N GLY A 134 20.71 0.71 -4.87
CA GLY A 134 22.04 1.02 -5.44
C GLY A 134 23.22 0.34 -4.75
N LYS A 135 22.98 -0.72 -3.94
CA LYS A 135 24.06 -1.48 -3.29
C LYS A 135 24.87 -2.28 -4.31
N SER A 136 26.17 -2.44 -4.03
CA SER A 136 27.07 -3.25 -4.86
C SER A 136 26.63 -4.71 -4.90
N GLU A 137 27.04 -5.44 -5.92
CA GLU A 137 26.70 -6.88 -6.05
C GLU A 137 27.25 -7.70 -4.89
N GLU A 138 28.48 -7.43 -4.46
CA GLU A 138 29.12 -8.10 -3.34
C GLU A 138 28.32 -7.89 -2.04
N GLU A 139 27.94 -6.65 -1.72
CA GLU A 139 27.14 -6.33 -0.54
C GLU A 139 25.76 -6.97 -0.60
N ARG A 140 25.11 -6.94 -1.77
CA ARG A 140 23.80 -7.59 -1.98
C ARG A 140 23.87 -9.09 -1.74
N ASN A 141 24.86 -9.75 -2.33
CA ASN A 141 25.03 -11.19 -2.21
C ASN A 141 25.29 -11.61 -0.76
N LYS A 142 26.15 -10.87 -0.05
CA LYS A 142 26.42 -11.12 1.36
C LYS A 142 25.13 -11.02 2.21
N ILE A 143 24.40 -9.90 2.12
CA ILE A 143 23.18 -9.70 2.88
C ILE A 143 22.10 -10.71 2.47
N SER A 144 21.99 -11.02 1.18
CA SER A 144 20.99 -11.98 0.68
C SER A 144 21.24 -13.38 1.22
N MET A 145 22.50 -13.85 1.25
CA MET A 145 22.84 -15.15 1.84
C MET A 145 22.53 -15.21 3.32
N GLU A 146 22.89 -14.18 4.09
CA GLU A 146 22.53 -14.09 5.53
C GLU A 146 21.01 -14.20 5.75
N LYS A 147 20.20 -13.63 4.85
CA LYS A 147 18.72 -13.72 4.95
C LYS A 147 18.15 -15.06 4.52
N ILE A 148 18.76 -15.67 3.51
CA ILE A 148 18.39 -17.04 3.07
C ILE A 148 18.69 -18.03 4.20
N ASP A 149 19.88 -17.98 4.78
CA ASP A 149 20.28 -18.85 5.88
C ASP A 149 19.41 -18.69 7.14
N ALA A 150 18.89 -17.49 7.37
CA ALA A 150 18.02 -17.21 8.51
C ALA A 150 16.60 -17.83 8.41
N VAL A 151 16.18 -18.22 7.20
CA VAL A 151 14.86 -18.83 6.96
C VAL A 151 14.92 -20.31 6.58
N GLY A 152 16.10 -20.89 6.43
CA GLY A 152 16.36 -22.32 6.15
C GLY A 152 16.58 -22.59 4.69
#